data_98440959395a45847711af8ab13c7bec
#
_entry.id   98440959395a45847711af8ab13c7bec
#
_cell.length_a   1.000
_cell.length_b   1.000
_cell.length_c   1.000
_cell.angle_alpha   90.00
_cell.angle_beta   90.00
_cell.angle_gamma   90.00
#
_symmetry.space_group_name_H-M   'P 1'
#
loop_
_entity.id
_entity.type
_entity.pdbx_description
1 polymer ?
#
loop_
_entity_poly.entity_id
_entity_poly.type
_entity_poly.pdbx_seq_one_letter_code
_entity_poly.pdbx_strand_id
1 'polypeptide(L)'
;SFCGSGTVLIESALYALNIAPGLRRNFSAENWDQIDASVWRKEKERAQDLIRRDARFQGRGFDIDGAAVSLTIANAKKAGVIGCVQAEKRDIRDFKTETETGVVICNPPYGERLLDIKQAEELYQIMGQVFQPKHGWSYSIITPDEMFEQCYGRKADKRRKLYNGMIKCQLYMYFK
;
A
#
# COMPACT_ATOMS: atom_id res chain seq x y z
N SER A 1 0.58 -8.31 -2.84
CA SER A 1 1.77 -8.56 -3.67
C SER A 1 2.36 -7.26 -4.18
N PHE A 2 3.61 -7.27 -4.57
CA PHE A 2 4.37 -6.08 -5.02
C PHE A 2 4.51 -5.02 -3.92
N CYS A 3 4.89 -5.45 -2.71
CA CYS A 3 4.97 -4.52 -1.58
C CYS A 3 6.17 -3.54 -1.69
N GLY A 4 7.22 -3.90 -2.43
CA GLY A 4 8.40 -3.07 -2.64
C GLY A 4 9.03 -2.59 -1.33
N SER A 5 9.05 -1.27 -1.10
CA SER A 5 9.51 -0.66 0.16
C SER A 5 8.49 -0.72 1.30
N GLY A 6 7.28 -1.23 1.04
CA GLY A 6 6.20 -1.34 2.01
C GLY A 6 5.38 -0.07 2.21
N THR A 7 5.54 0.95 1.39
CA THR A 7 4.89 2.27 1.59
C THR A 7 3.39 2.15 1.80
N VAL A 8 2.66 1.55 0.86
CA VAL A 8 1.20 1.42 0.95
C VAL A 8 0.78 0.64 2.19
N LEU A 9 1.50 -0.44 2.51
CA LEU A 9 1.23 -1.30 3.64
C LEU A 9 1.45 -0.56 4.98
N ILE A 10 2.54 0.17 5.10
CA ILE A 10 2.90 0.93 6.29
C ILE A 10 1.94 2.11 6.49
N GLU A 11 1.63 2.86 5.44
CA GLU A 11 0.67 3.97 5.51
C GLU A 11 -0.74 3.48 5.87
N SER A 12 -1.15 2.29 5.37
CA SER A 12 -2.41 1.67 5.78
C SER A 12 -2.42 1.34 7.28
N ALA A 13 -1.32 0.85 7.82
CA ALA A 13 -1.18 0.59 9.26
C ALA A 13 -1.22 1.89 10.08
N LEU A 14 -0.48 2.91 9.67
CA LEU A 14 -0.49 4.23 10.33
C LEU A 14 -1.90 4.83 10.34
N TYR A 15 -2.61 4.74 9.21
CA TYR A 15 -3.98 5.22 9.08
C TYR A 15 -4.94 4.45 10.01
N ALA A 16 -4.88 3.12 10.00
CA ALA A 16 -5.74 2.28 10.84
C ALA A 16 -5.54 2.53 12.35
N LEU A 17 -4.29 2.75 12.76
CA LEU A 17 -3.91 3.05 14.13
C LEU A 17 -4.06 4.54 14.49
N ASN A 18 -4.49 5.39 13.55
CA ASN A 18 -4.56 6.83 13.70
C ASN A 18 -3.23 7.45 14.16
N ILE A 19 -2.12 6.97 13.63
CA ILE A 19 -0.79 7.51 13.90
C ILE A 19 -0.51 8.62 12.89
N ALA A 20 -0.30 9.84 13.39
CA ALA A 20 0.02 10.99 12.54
C ALA A 20 1.38 10.78 11.84
N PRO A 21 1.47 10.94 10.49
CA PRO A 21 2.70 10.68 9.73
C PRO A 21 3.90 11.54 10.17
N GLY A 22 3.62 12.72 10.72
CA GLY A 22 4.62 13.67 11.21
C GLY A 22 5.10 13.44 12.64
N LEU A 23 4.49 12.53 13.40
CA LEU A 23 4.72 12.40 14.84
C LEU A 23 6.18 12.10 15.21
N ARG A 24 6.88 11.36 14.35
CA ARG A 24 8.29 10.96 14.55
C ARG A 24 9.29 11.79 13.72
N ARG A 25 8.85 12.93 13.21
CA ARG A 25 9.66 13.83 12.38
C ARG A 25 9.80 15.18 13.05
N ASN A 26 10.89 15.85 12.72
CA ASN A 26 11.04 17.28 12.97
C ASN A 26 10.75 18.05 11.67
N PHE A 27 10.14 19.19 11.79
CA PHE A 27 9.80 20.07 10.69
C PHE A 27 10.67 21.33 10.76
N SER A 28 11.13 21.83 9.62
CA SER A 28 11.90 23.07 9.58
C SER A 28 11.11 24.25 10.19
N ALA A 29 9.79 24.21 10.10
CA ALA A 29 8.91 25.21 10.70
C ALA A 29 8.93 25.22 12.25
N GLU A 30 9.43 24.17 12.90
CA GLU A 30 9.62 24.17 14.37
C GLU A 30 10.67 25.21 14.83
N ASN A 31 11.53 25.68 13.91
CA ASN A 31 12.55 26.70 14.17
C ASN A 31 12.12 28.11 13.72
N TRP A 32 10.86 28.31 13.35
CA TRP A 32 10.37 29.64 12.95
C TRP A 32 9.95 30.45 14.16
N ASP A 33 10.49 31.67 14.30
CA ASP A 33 10.21 32.57 15.43
C ASP A 33 8.74 32.98 15.55
N GLN A 34 7.96 32.85 14.45
CA GLN A 34 6.54 33.19 14.41
C GLN A 34 5.64 32.13 15.07
N ILE A 35 6.17 30.95 15.36
CA ILE A 35 5.41 29.84 15.96
C ILE A 35 6.06 29.47 17.30
N ASP A 36 5.30 29.67 18.37
CA ASP A 36 5.76 29.29 19.70
C ASP A 36 6.02 27.78 19.77
N ALA A 37 7.18 27.39 20.30
CA ALA A 37 7.59 25.98 20.42
C ALA A 37 6.59 25.13 21.24
N SER A 38 5.82 25.76 22.15
CA SER A 38 4.78 25.08 22.92
C SER A 38 3.63 24.57 22.05
N VAL A 39 3.36 25.21 20.91
CA VAL A 39 2.32 24.77 19.95
C VAL A 39 2.69 23.42 19.36
N TRP A 40 3.94 23.28 18.91
CA TRP A 40 4.45 22.02 18.37
C TRP A 40 4.39 20.90 19.40
N ARG A 41 4.80 21.16 20.63
CA ARG A 41 4.74 20.17 21.70
C ARG A 41 3.31 19.72 21.99
N LYS A 42 2.39 20.66 22.16
CA LYS A 42 0.97 20.37 22.41
C LYS A 42 0.35 19.56 21.29
N GLU A 43 0.64 19.90 20.02
CA GLU A 43 0.09 19.16 18.87
C GLU A 43 0.69 17.77 18.74
N LYS A 44 1.98 17.57 19.04
CA LYS A 44 2.60 16.23 19.08
C LYS A 44 2.01 15.40 20.23
N GLU A 45 1.80 15.95 21.41
CA GLU A 45 1.14 15.28 22.55
C GLU A 45 -0.29 14.88 22.16
N ARG A 46 -1.08 15.83 21.64
CA ARG A 46 -2.44 15.55 21.15
C ARG A 46 -2.47 14.43 20.10
N ALA A 47 -1.57 14.47 19.13
CA ALA A 47 -1.48 13.43 18.09
C ALA A 47 -1.11 12.06 18.70
N GLN A 48 -0.29 12.03 19.75
CA GLN A 48 0.09 10.81 20.46
C GLN A 48 -1.07 10.21 21.24
N ASP A 49 -1.89 11.06 21.88
CA ASP A 49 -3.07 10.63 22.64
C ASP A 49 -4.19 10.08 21.74
N LEU A 50 -4.25 10.54 20.49
CA LEU A 50 -5.20 10.08 19.49
C LEU A 50 -4.84 8.73 18.85
N ILE A 51 -3.70 8.14 19.16
CA ILE A 51 -3.31 6.83 18.63
C ILE A 51 -4.27 5.74 19.15
N ARG A 52 -4.87 5.02 18.20
CA ARG A 52 -5.77 3.90 18.49
C ARG A 52 -4.99 2.62 18.73
N ARG A 53 -4.55 2.40 19.96
CA ARG A 53 -3.75 1.22 20.36
C ARG A 53 -4.57 -0.08 20.38
N ASP A 54 -5.88 0.02 20.45
CA ASP A 54 -6.86 -1.07 20.43
C ASP A 54 -7.32 -1.46 19.02
N ALA A 55 -6.96 -0.69 18.00
CA ALA A 55 -7.37 -0.96 16.63
C ALA A 55 -6.78 -2.29 16.14
N ARG A 56 -7.67 -3.17 15.65
CA ARG A 56 -7.30 -4.44 15.05
C ARG A 56 -7.00 -4.25 13.57
N PHE A 57 -5.74 -4.15 13.23
CA PHE A 57 -5.27 -4.12 11.85
C PHE A 57 -4.20 -5.18 11.65
N GLN A 58 -4.28 -5.92 10.56
CA GLN A 58 -3.27 -6.86 10.12
C GLN A 58 -2.95 -6.59 8.65
N GLY A 59 -1.77 -6.08 8.38
CA GLY A 59 -1.27 -5.83 7.04
C GLY A 59 -0.29 -6.93 6.61
N ARG A 60 -0.51 -7.53 5.44
CA ARG A 60 0.39 -8.55 4.86
C ARG A 60 0.90 -8.06 3.51
N GLY A 61 2.22 -7.90 3.41
CA GLY A 61 2.92 -7.55 2.18
C GLY A 61 3.61 -8.78 1.58
N PHE A 62 3.58 -8.89 0.26
CA PHE A 62 4.28 -9.94 -0.47
C PHE A 62 5.11 -9.32 -1.58
N ASP A 63 6.27 -9.88 -1.82
CA ASP A 63 7.10 -9.54 -2.96
C ASP A 63 7.89 -10.78 -3.40
N ILE A 64 8.21 -10.87 -4.68
CA ILE A 64 9.07 -11.93 -5.20
C ILE A 64 10.54 -11.67 -4.87
N ASP A 65 10.90 -10.40 -4.64
CA ASP A 65 12.24 -9.98 -4.25
C ASP A 65 12.40 -9.97 -2.72
N GLY A 66 13.29 -10.82 -2.21
CA GLY A 66 13.62 -10.88 -0.79
C GLY A 66 14.26 -9.59 -0.24
N ALA A 67 14.95 -8.80 -1.09
CA ALA A 67 15.51 -7.52 -0.69
C ALA A 67 14.40 -6.49 -0.43
N ALA A 68 13.36 -6.47 -1.28
CA ALA A 68 12.17 -5.65 -1.10
C ALA A 68 11.43 -6.01 0.21
N VAL A 69 11.29 -7.31 0.50
CA VAL A 69 10.70 -7.78 1.77
C VAL A 69 11.50 -7.30 2.97
N SER A 70 12.83 -7.44 2.95
CA SER A 70 13.72 -6.98 4.02
C SER A 70 13.60 -5.47 4.24
N LEU A 71 13.52 -4.70 3.15
CA LEU A 71 13.32 -3.25 3.18
C LEU A 71 11.95 -2.88 3.79
N THR A 72 10.87 -3.58 3.40
CA THR A 72 9.54 -3.40 4.00
C THR A 72 9.58 -3.61 5.51
N ILE A 73 10.20 -4.69 5.99
CA ILE A 73 10.35 -4.98 7.44
C ILE A 73 11.12 -3.88 8.16
N ALA A 74 12.24 -3.43 7.58
CA ALA A 74 13.04 -2.35 8.15
C ALA A 74 12.25 -1.03 8.25
N ASN A 75 11.49 -0.69 7.20
CA ASN A 75 10.66 0.50 7.17
C ASN A 75 9.48 0.41 8.17
N ALA A 76 8.83 -0.75 8.28
CA ALA A 76 7.76 -0.98 9.26
C ALA A 76 8.27 -0.83 10.71
N LYS A 77 9.49 -1.29 11.00
CA LYS A 77 10.15 -1.07 12.30
C LYS A 77 10.38 0.42 12.55
N LYS A 78 10.94 1.16 11.59
CA LYS A 78 11.14 2.62 11.70
C LYS A 78 9.83 3.37 11.92
N ALA A 79 8.77 2.97 11.23
CA ALA A 79 7.44 3.55 11.40
C ALA A 79 6.75 3.15 12.72
N GLY A 80 7.26 2.12 13.40
CA GLY A 80 6.71 1.60 14.66
C GLY A 80 5.43 0.80 14.50
N VAL A 81 5.20 0.23 13.31
CA VAL A 81 4.01 -0.58 13.00
C VAL A 81 4.32 -2.06 12.72
N ILE A 82 5.54 -2.51 13.03
CA ILE A 82 5.95 -3.89 12.81
C ILE A 82 5.08 -4.91 13.54
N GLY A 83 4.43 -4.54 14.64
CA GLY A 83 3.54 -5.42 15.38
C GLY A 83 2.25 -5.80 14.65
N CYS A 84 1.86 -5.03 13.61
CA CYS A 84 0.67 -5.29 12.81
C CYS A 84 0.95 -5.40 11.30
N VAL A 85 2.23 -5.39 10.91
CA VAL A 85 2.69 -5.53 9.52
C VAL A 85 3.60 -6.73 9.39
N GLN A 86 3.29 -7.61 8.47
CA GLN A 86 4.09 -8.75 8.07
C GLN A 86 4.47 -8.64 6.60
N ALA A 87 5.69 -9.03 6.24
CA ALA A 87 6.12 -9.10 4.85
C ALA A 87 6.83 -10.43 4.58
N GLU A 88 6.52 -11.06 3.45
CA GLU A 88 7.01 -12.37 3.09
C GLU A 88 7.43 -12.40 1.61
N LYS A 89 8.48 -13.18 1.31
CA LYS A 89 8.83 -13.50 -0.08
C LYS A 89 7.81 -14.51 -0.62
N ARG A 90 7.00 -14.07 -1.61
CA ARG A 90 5.95 -14.89 -2.19
C ARG A 90 5.64 -14.45 -3.62
N ASP A 91 5.49 -15.42 -4.53
CA ASP A 91 4.97 -15.15 -5.87
C ASP A 91 3.48 -14.79 -5.81
N ILE A 92 3.02 -13.96 -6.74
CA ILE A 92 1.60 -13.60 -6.87
C ILE A 92 0.72 -14.83 -7.12
N ARG A 93 1.25 -15.85 -7.82
CA ARG A 93 0.55 -17.11 -8.10
C ARG A 93 0.15 -17.87 -6.83
N ASP A 94 0.88 -17.65 -5.74
CA ASP A 94 0.64 -18.29 -4.44
C ASP A 94 -0.29 -17.47 -3.53
N PHE A 95 -0.87 -16.38 -4.05
CA PHE A 95 -1.80 -15.56 -3.27
C PHE A 95 -3.05 -16.34 -2.92
N LYS A 96 -3.46 -16.30 -1.64
CA LYS A 96 -4.70 -16.91 -1.13
C LYS A 96 -5.40 -15.95 -0.18
N THR A 97 -6.73 -15.93 -0.26
CA THR A 97 -7.58 -15.23 0.71
C THR A 97 -7.80 -16.10 1.94
N GLU A 98 -7.08 -15.85 3.01
CA GLU A 98 -7.10 -16.68 4.23
C GLU A 98 -8.14 -16.20 5.26
N THR A 99 -8.76 -15.05 5.03
CA THR A 99 -9.75 -14.42 5.91
C THR A 99 -11.10 -14.27 5.22
N GLU A 100 -12.15 -14.03 6.00
CA GLU A 100 -13.49 -13.78 5.45
C GLU A 100 -13.54 -12.45 4.68
N THR A 101 -12.85 -11.44 5.18
CA THR A 101 -12.82 -10.09 4.58
C THR A 101 -11.40 -9.62 4.36
N GLY A 102 -11.21 -8.79 3.34
CA GLY A 102 -9.91 -8.21 3.07
C GLY A 102 -9.91 -7.19 1.93
N VAL A 103 -8.85 -6.39 1.91
CA VAL A 103 -8.57 -5.43 0.86
C VAL A 103 -7.18 -5.69 0.30
N VAL A 104 -7.08 -5.84 -1.02
CA VAL A 104 -5.81 -5.91 -1.73
C VAL A 104 -5.56 -4.58 -2.43
N ILE A 105 -4.38 -4.00 -2.21
CA ILE A 105 -3.92 -2.83 -2.96
C ILE A 105 -2.58 -3.20 -3.58
N CYS A 106 -2.48 -3.07 -4.90
CA CYS A 106 -1.28 -3.40 -5.66
C CYS A 106 -0.84 -2.24 -6.54
N ASN A 107 0.47 -2.04 -6.59
CA ASN A 107 1.15 -1.24 -7.59
C ASN A 107 2.18 -2.14 -8.29
N PRO A 108 1.74 -2.99 -9.24
CA PRO A 108 2.65 -3.90 -9.94
C PRO A 108 3.64 -3.13 -10.83
N PRO A 109 4.74 -3.74 -11.22
CA PRO A 109 5.63 -3.15 -12.22
C PRO A 109 4.90 -3.04 -13.57
N TYR A 110 5.08 -1.93 -14.26
CA TYR A 110 4.41 -1.62 -15.53
C TYR A 110 5.41 -1.27 -16.63
N GLY A 111 6.18 -2.24 -17.04
CA GLY A 111 6.95 -2.23 -18.30
C GLY A 111 8.05 -1.19 -18.52
N GLU A 112 8.01 -0.02 -17.86
CA GLU A 112 8.95 1.07 -18.15
C GLU A 112 10.31 0.93 -17.45
N ARG A 113 10.45 0.12 -16.40
CA ARG A 113 11.69 0.01 -15.60
C ARG A 113 12.11 -1.40 -15.26
N LEU A 114 11.18 -2.31 -15.00
CA LEU A 114 11.45 -3.64 -14.44
C LEU A 114 11.04 -4.79 -15.35
N LEU A 115 9.99 -4.60 -16.14
CA LEU A 115 9.45 -5.60 -17.06
C LEU A 115 9.20 -4.95 -18.42
N ASP A 116 9.32 -5.71 -19.47
CA ASP A 116 8.80 -5.28 -20.77
C ASP A 116 7.25 -5.33 -20.78
N ILE A 117 6.65 -4.75 -21.79
CA ILE A 117 5.19 -4.65 -21.91
C ILE A 117 4.55 -6.04 -21.88
N LYS A 118 5.10 -7.03 -22.58
CA LYS A 118 4.55 -8.40 -22.62
C LYS A 118 4.57 -9.06 -21.25
N GLN A 119 5.67 -8.91 -20.51
CA GLN A 119 5.77 -9.46 -19.16
C GLN A 119 4.76 -8.78 -18.19
N ALA A 120 4.52 -7.48 -18.35
CA ALA A 120 3.49 -6.78 -17.59
C ALA A 120 2.07 -7.29 -17.92
N GLU A 121 1.76 -7.49 -19.21
CA GLU A 121 0.48 -8.05 -19.66
C GLU A 121 0.26 -9.48 -19.14
N GLU A 122 1.28 -10.35 -19.20
CA GLU A 122 1.22 -11.69 -18.61
C GLU A 122 0.96 -11.64 -17.10
N LEU A 123 1.60 -10.69 -16.39
CA LEU A 123 1.39 -10.48 -14.97
C LEU A 123 -0.06 -10.07 -14.68
N TYR A 124 -0.65 -9.19 -15.49
CA TYR A 124 -2.05 -8.78 -15.33
C TYR A 124 -3.02 -9.95 -15.56
N GLN A 125 -2.73 -10.85 -16.51
CA GLN A 125 -3.50 -12.07 -16.71
C GLN A 125 -3.46 -12.98 -15.46
N ILE A 126 -2.26 -13.17 -14.89
CA ILE A 126 -2.09 -13.93 -13.65
C ILE A 126 -2.88 -13.26 -12.50
N MET A 127 -2.80 -11.94 -12.35
CA MET A 127 -3.56 -11.21 -11.34
C MET A 127 -5.07 -11.42 -11.50
N GLY A 128 -5.57 -11.41 -12.74
CA GLY A 128 -6.99 -11.68 -13.04
C GLY A 128 -7.42 -13.10 -12.66
N GLN A 129 -6.53 -14.08 -12.77
CA GLN A 129 -6.79 -15.46 -12.35
C GLN A 129 -6.74 -15.63 -10.83
N VAL A 130 -5.89 -14.89 -10.16
CA VAL A 130 -5.64 -15.02 -8.71
C VAL A 130 -6.61 -14.18 -7.88
N PHE A 131 -6.92 -12.96 -8.31
CA PHE A 131 -7.83 -12.05 -7.62
C PHE A 131 -9.27 -12.28 -8.04
N GLN A 132 -9.77 -13.48 -7.78
CA GLN A 132 -11.15 -13.85 -8.11
C GLN A 132 -12.15 -13.13 -7.20
N PRO A 133 -13.35 -12.80 -7.72
CA PRO A 133 -14.42 -12.24 -6.91
C PRO A 133 -14.72 -13.10 -5.70
N LYS A 134 -14.65 -12.51 -4.52
CA LYS A 134 -14.98 -13.17 -3.26
C LYS A 134 -15.72 -12.19 -2.36
N HIS A 135 -16.86 -12.61 -1.83
CA HIS A 135 -17.63 -11.80 -0.88
C HIS A 135 -16.74 -11.33 0.29
N GLY A 136 -16.83 -10.07 0.66
CA GLY A 136 -16.02 -9.45 1.70
C GLY A 136 -14.61 -9.04 1.27
N TRP A 137 -14.21 -9.30 0.01
CA TRP A 137 -12.92 -8.91 -0.53
C TRP A 137 -13.05 -7.84 -1.62
N SER A 138 -12.10 -6.94 -1.64
CA SER A 138 -11.94 -5.96 -2.71
C SER A 138 -10.49 -5.89 -3.18
N TYR A 139 -10.32 -5.57 -4.47
CA TYR A 139 -9.02 -5.50 -5.10
C TYR A 139 -8.87 -4.16 -5.79
N SER A 140 -7.75 -3.50 -5.57
CA SER A 140 -7.43 -2.20 -6.15
C SER A 140 -6.04 -2.24 -6.77
N ILE A 141 -5.94 -2.01 -8.06
CA ILE A 141 -4.70 -2.10 -8.82
C ILE A 141 -4.41 -0.75 -9.47
N ILE A 142 -3.20 -0.24 -9.26
CA ILE A 142 -2.71 1.00 -9.88
C ILE A 142 -1.84 0.62 -11.07
N THR A 143 -2.18 1.13 -12.25
CA THR A 143 -1.33 0.97 -13.44
C THR A 143 -1.58 2.11 -14.45
N PRO A 144 -0.58 2.54 -15.23
CA PRO A 144 -0.77 3.44 -16.36
C PRO A 144 -1.31 2.73 -17.61
N ASP A 145 -1.32 1.40 -17.64
CA ASP A 145 -1.65 0.61 -18.81
C ASP A 145 -3.16 0.69 -19.12
N GLU A 146 -3.49 1.20 -20.30
CA GLU A 146 -4.89 1.32 -20.76
C GLU A 146 -5.48 -0.04 -21.16
N MET A 147 -4.65 -1.04 -21.49
CA MET A 147 -5.06 -2.40 -21.86
C MET A 147 -5.23 -3.31 -20.63
N PHE A 148 -4.97 -2.79 -19.42
CA PHE A 148 -5.00 -3.57 -18.18
C PHE A 148 -6.25 -4.43 -18.04
N GLU A 149 -7.45 -3.89 -18.24
CA GLU A 149 -8.70 -4.66 -18.06
C GLU A 149 -8.87 -5.81 -19.05
N GLN A 150 -8.35 -5.65 -20.28
CA GLN A 150 -8.38 -6.73 -21.27
C GLN A 150 -7.46 -7.87 -20.83
N CYS A 151 -6.24 -7.55 -20.37
CA CYS A 151 -5.30 -8.54 -19.87
C CYS A 151 -5.79 -9.17 -18.56
N TYR A 152 -6.35 -8.38 -17.66
CA TYR A 152 -6.92 -8.82 -16.40
C TYR A 152 -8.18 -9.70 -16.58
N GLY A 153 -8.84 -9.60 -17.74
CA GLY A 153 -10.01 -10.40 -18.11
C GLY A 153 -11.33 -9.95 -17.50
N ARG A 154 -11.37 -8.80 -16.83
CA ARG A 154 -12.58 -8.25 -16.21
C ARG A 154 -12.56 -6.73 -16.16
N LYS A 155 -13.72 -6.09 -16.44
CA LYS A 155 -13.91 -4.65 -16.23
C LYS A 155 -13.96 -4.31 -14.74
N ALA A 156 -13.36 -3.20 -14.36
CA ALA A 156 -13.42 -2.68 -13.00
C ALA A 156 -14.82 -2.12 -12.69
N ASP A 157 -15.27 -2.32 -11.46
CA ASP A 157 -16.54 -1.73 -10.98
C ASP A 157 -16.41 -0.21 -10.87
N LYS A 158 -15.20 0.30 -10.58
CA LYS A 158 -14.89 1.72 -10.52
C LYS A 158 -13.46 2.00 -10.94
N ARG A 159 -13.24 3.13 -11.59
CA ARG A 159 -11.90 3.65 -11.93
C ARG A 159 -11.70 5.03 -11.34
N ARG A 160 -10.47 5.33 -10.92
CA ARG A 160 -10.08 6.66 -10.48
C ARG A 160 -8.74 7.03 -11.11
N LYS A 161 -8.69 8.19 -11.75
CA LYS A 161 -7.45 8.76 -12.29
C LYS A 161 -6.54 9.21 -11.14
N LEU A 162 -5.30 8.78 -11.15
CA LEU A 162 -4.24 9.14 -10.21
C LEU A 162 -2.97 9.51 -10.97
N TYR A 163 -2.01 10.05 -10.25
CA TYR A 163 -0.65 10.27 -10.75
C TYR A 163 0.34 9.62 -9.80
N ASN A 164 1.26 8.83 -10.35
CA ASN A 164 2.43 8.32 -9.64
C ASN A 164 3.66 9.10 -10.12
N GLY A 165 4.01 10.15 -9.37
CA GLY A 165 4.94 11.16 -9.88
C GLY A 165 4.37 11.86 -11.11
N MET A 166 5.09 11.79 -12.25
CA MET A 166 4.67 12.35 -13.54
C MET A 166 3.81 11.38 -14.37
N ILE A 167 3.70 10.13 -13.96
CA ILE A 167 3.01 9.08 -14.71
C ILE A 167 1.53 9.12 -14.39
N LYS A 168 0.71 9.32 -15.43
CA LYS A 168 -0.75 9.21 -15.33
C LYS A 168 -1.15 7.75 -15.19
N CYS A 169 -1.79 7.40 -14.07
CA CYS A 169 -2.26 6.05 -13.77
C CYS A 169 -3.80 6.02 -13.62
N GLN A 170 -4.33 4.81 -13.69
CA GLN A 170 -5.68 4.48 -13.26
C GLN A 170 -5.61 3.56 -12.04
N LEU A 171 -6.46 3.82 -11.04
CA LEU A 171 -6.76 2.88 -9.98
C LEU A 171 -8.01 2.10 -10.42
N TYR A 172 -7.82 0.85 -10.75
CA TYR A 172 -8.90 -0.08 -11.09
C TYR A 172 -9.39 -0.77 -9.82
N MET A 173 -10.66 -0.64 -9.51
CA MET A 173 -11.26 -1.14 -8.27
C MET A 173 -12.34 -2.18 -8.56
N TYR A 174 -12.26 -3.30 -7.84
CA TYR A 174 -13.17 -4.45 -7.94
C TYR A 174 -13.75 -4.72 -6.55
N PHE A 175 -15.07 -4.71 -6.45
CA PHE A 175 -15.82 -4.90 -5.21
C PHE A 175 -16.69 -6.15 -5.30
N LYS A 176 -16.95 -6.79 -4.12
CA LYS A 176 -17.93 -7.88 -3.95
C LYS A 176 -18.50 -7.89 -2.54
#